data_b1fae9777416142db46c03cfaf645588
#
_entry.id   b1fae9777416142db46c03cfaf645588
#
_cell.length_a   1.000
_cell.length_b   1.000
_cell.length_c   1.000
_cell.angle_alpha   90.00
_cell.angle_beta   90.00
_cell.angle_gamma   90.00
#
_symmetry.space_group_name_H-M   'P 1'
#
loop_
_entity.id
_entity.type
_entity.pdbx_description
1 polymer ?
#
loop_
_entity_poly.entity_id
_entity_poly.type
_entity_poly.pdbx_seq_one_letter_code
_entity_poly.pdbx_strand_id
1 'polypeptide(L)'
;AAVAETGLFDHVTAMVSSTGPTLVIALILYTIMGLNIDASAYDPTVAQSIQDAFREAFVISPVLLIPIIVVIVMCILRVPGLVGIAISVATATIFMMIFQPTSIYGSRALGDIFNMLHNGIVVETGNEVADSILGKAGGMNGTMWTINLILVALAYGGALERCGCIERLFGGLKHKIHSVGSLILATLLTSIFCDATMCDQFLGIGVPAPIYADKYDELGLGRNMLSRSLEDAGTLWAVMFPWTGCGAYQTGVLGMSPLVFFPYAFVNLLNPVYAYVTALFGRNIFWADGSYTNIFGKTKAGKPAGAPEEAHAKALANLQ
;
A
#
# COMPACT_ATOMS: atom_id res chain seq x y z
N ALA A 1 -8.70 0.20 8.52
CA ALA A 1 -10.05 0.60 8.93
C ALA A 1 -10.74 -0.49 9.76
N ALA A 2 -10.94 -1.70 9.22
CA ALA A 2 -11.68 -2.77 9.91
C ALA A 2 -11.09 -3.14 11.28
N VAL A 3 -9.77 -3.30 11.36
CA VAL A 3 -9.07 -3.69 12.61
C VAL A 3 -9.16 -2.62 13.69
N ALA A 4 -9.21 -1.34 13.29
CA ALA A 4 -9.39 -0.21 14.21
C ALA A 4 -10.88 0.15 14.43
N GLU A 5 -11.80 -0.64 13.90
CA GLU A 5 -13.25 -0.44 14.04
C GLU A 5 -13.72 0.96 13.61
N THR A 6 -13.21 1.47 12.49
CA THR A 6 -13.58 2.78 11.95
C THR A 6 -14.15 2.67 10.53
N GLY A 7 -14.96 3.66 10.14
CA GLY A 7 -15.50 3.76 8.79
C GLY A 7 -14.41 3.98 7.74
N LEU A 8 -14.58 3.39 6.56
CA LEU A 8 -13.57 3.48 5.48
C LEU A 8 -13.29 4.94 5.09
N PHE A 9 -14.32 5.80 5.00
CA PHE A 9 -14.14 7.20 4.62
C PHE A 9 -13.48 8.04 5.70
N ASP A 10 -13.77 7.75 6.98
CA ASP A 10 -13.12 8.40 8.11
C ASP A 10 -11.65 8.03 8.18
N HIS A 11 -11.34 6.75 7.90
CA HIS A 11 -9.98 6.28 7.74
C HIS A 11 -9.23 6.99 6.59
N VAL A 12 -9.81 7.02 5.37
CA VAL A 12 -9.20 7.69 4.21
C VAL A 12 -8.96 9.18 4.49
N THR A 13 -9.94 9.86 5.11
CA THR A 13 -9.80 11.27 5.48
C THR A 13 -8.66 11.48 6.47
N ALA A 14 -8.53 10.59 7.45
CA ALA A 14 -7.45 10.64 8.41
C ALA A 14 -6.09 10.39 7.75
N MET A 15 -5.98 9.43 6.84
CA MET A 15 -4.75 9.15 6.10
C MET A 15 -4.30 10.31 5.22
N VAL A 16 -5.21 10.93 4.46
CA VAL A 16 -4.88 12.07 3.60
C VAL A 16 -4.27 13.23 4.42
N SER A 17 -4.63 13.36 5.69
CA SER A 17 -4.11 14.41 6.57
C SER A 17 -2.64 14.23 6.94
N SER A 18 -2.09 13.01 6.92
CA SER A 18 -0.67 12.72 7.12
C SER A 18 0.07 12.51 5.80
N THR A 19 -0.47 11.64 4.94
CA THR A 19 0.18 11.27 3.68
C THR A 19 0.21 12.41 2.66
N GLY A 20 -0.81 13.28 2.64
CA GLY A 20 -0.86 14.42 1.72
C GLY A 20 0.32 15.39 1.90
N PRO A 21 0.55 15.95 3.10
CA PRO A 21 1.70 16.81 3.35
C PRO A 21 3.04 16.13 3.12
N THR A 22 3.19 14.87 3.53
CA THR A 22 4.45 14.13 3.35
C THR A 22 4.73 13.83 1.88
N LEU A 23 3.70 13.56 1.08
CA LEU A 23 3.85 13.42 -0.38
C LEU A 23 4.35 14.72 -1.02
N VAL A 24 3.79 15.87 -0.62
CA VAL A 24 4.24 17.17 -1.13
C VAL A 24 5.71 17.42 -0.76
N ILE A 25 6.09 17.13 0.48
CA ILE A 25 7.50 17.28 0.93
C ILE A 25 8.39 16.34 0.12
N ALA A 26 8.00 15.09 -0.08
CA ALA A 26 8.76 14.12 -0.86
C ALA A 26 8.93 14.56 -2.32
N LEU A 27 7.88 15.10 -2.94
CA LEU A 27 7.96 15.64 -4.31
C LEU A 27 8.94 16.81 -4.41
N ILE A 28 8.96 17.71 -3.41
CA ILE A 28 9.93 18.80 -3.34
C ILE A 28 11.35 18.22 -3.24
N LEU A 29 11.58 17.25 -2.35
CA LEU A 29 12.88 16.62 -2.19
C LEU A 29 13.34 15.91 -3.48
N TYR A 30 12.47 15.17 -4.15
CA TYR A 30 12.79 14.54 -5.43
C TYR A 30 13.08 15.59 -6.52
N THR A 31 12.35 16.70 -6.53
CA THR A 31 12.61 17.80 -7.47
C THR A 31 13.99 18.40 -7.24
N ILE A 32 14.35 18.69 -5.97
CA ILE A 32 15.67 19.21 -5.61
C ILE A 32 16.78 18.21 -6.01
N MET A 33 16.58 16.92 -5.76
CA MET A 33 17.53 15.90 -6.18
C MET A 33 17.66 15.84 -7.70
N GLY A 34 16.53 15.87 -8.42
CA GLY A 34 16.51 15.84 -9.88
C GLY A 34 17.23 17.05 -10.52
N LEU A 35 17.10 18.23 -9.92
CA LEU A 35 17.80 19.44 -10.39
C LEU A 35 19.33 19.35 -10.20
N ASN A 36 19.81 18.52 -9.27
CA ASN A 36 21.24 18.32 -9.01
C ASN A 36 21.85 17.14 -9.79
N ILE A 37 21.05 16.42 -10.58
CA ILE A 37 21.57 15.36 -11.44
C ILE A 37 22.14 16.00 -12.70
N ASP A 38 23.39 15.65 -13.01
CA ASP A 38 24.03 16.09 -14.25
C ASP A 38 23.35 15.42 -15.46
N ALA A 39 22.52 16.19 -16.16
CA ALA A 39 21.82 15.74 -17.34
C ALA A 39 22.76 15.45 -18.54
N SER A 40 24.01 15.87 -18.48
CA SER A 40 25.01 15.59 -19.54
C SER A 40 25.40 14.12 -19.61
N ALA A 41 25.18 13.37 -18.54
CA ALA A 41 25.41 11.93 -18.48
C ALA A 41 24.21 11.11 -19.02
N TYR A 42 23.06 11.77 -19.32
CA TYR A 42 21.88 11.10 -19.87
C TYR A 42 22.03 10.91 -21.38
N ASP A 43 22.09 9.65 -21.79
CA ASP A 43 22.03 9.28 -23.21
C ASP A 43 20.58 9.06 -23.65
N PRO A 44 19.97 10.00 -24.39
CA PRO A 44 18.60 9.85 -24.85
C PRO A 44 18.41 8.69 -25.86
N THR A 45 19.49 8.20 -26.46
CA THR A 45 19.42 7.12 -27.45
C THR A 45 18.98 5.81 -26.81
N VAL A 46 19.40 5.54 -25.57
CA VAL A 46 18.98 4.36 -24.81
C VAL A 46 17.48 4.40 -24.52
N ALA A 47 16.96 5.54 -24.08
CA ALA A 47 15.52 5.69 -23.82
C ALA A 47 14.70 5.60 -25.13
N GLN A 48 15.21 6.14 -26.22
CA GLN A 48 14.57 6.05 -27.54
C GLN A 48 14.56 4.60 -28.04
N SER A 49 15.68 3.88 -27.94
CA SER A 49 15.75 2.48 -28.36
C SER A 49 14.77 1.58 -27.60
N ILE A 50 14.57 1.82 -26.30
CA ILE A 50 13.57 1.13 -25.50
C ILE A 50 12.15 1.48 -25.95
N GLN A 51 11.87 2.77 -26.20
CA GLN A 51 10.56 3.22 -26.68
C GLN A 51 10.22 2.62 -28.06
N ASP A 52 11.19 2.59 -28.96
CA ASP A 52 11.01 2.03 -30.28
C ASP A 52 10.78 0.51 -30.22
N ALA A 53 11.54 -0.20 -29.37
CA ALA A 53 11.33 -1.60 -29.11
C ALA A 53 9.91 -1.90 -28.60
N PHE A 54 9.40 -1.09 -27.66
CA PHE A 54 8.02 -1.23 -27.18
C PHE A 54 6.97 -0.89 -28.24
N ARG A 55 7.20 0.12 -29.08
CA ARG A 55 6.27 0.50 -30.17
C ARG A 55 6.23 -0.54 -31.28
N GLU A 56 7.34 -1.22 -31.51
CA GLU A 56 7.39 -2.30 -32.49
C GLU A 56 6.71 -3.57 -31.99
N ALA A 57 6.90 -3.90 -30.70
CA ALA A 57 6.32 -5.08 -30.10
C ALA A 57 4.83 -4.94 -29.77
N PHE A 58 4.37 -3.75 -29.37
CA PHE A 58 3.03 -3.53 -28.83
C PHE A 58 2.28 -2.42 -29.56
N VAL A 59 0.96 -2.61 -29.69
CA VAL A 59 0.07 -1.52 -30.12
C VAL A 59 -0.18 -0.62 -28.90
N ILE A 60 0.34 0.61 -28.94
CA ILE A 60 0.18 1.61 -27.87
C ILE A 60 -0.89 2.60 -28.32
N SER A 61 -2.07 2.56 -27.66
CA SER A 61 -3.21 3.42 -27.96
C SER A 61 -3.89 3.90 -26.67
N PRO A 62 -4.43 5.14 -26.62
CA PRO A 62 -5.18 5.63 -25.48
C PRO A 62 -6.40 4.74 -25.10
N VAL A 63 -6.96 4.01 -26.06
CA VAL A 63 -8.06 3.06 -25.84
C VAL A 63 -7.65 1.97 -24.86
N LEU A 64 -6.38 1.60 -24.78
CA LEU A 64 -5.86 0.60 -23.84
C LEU A 64 -5.80 1.09 -22.39
N LEU A 65 -6.15 2.35 -22.12
CA LEU A 65 -6.36 2.85 -20.77
C LEU A 65 -7.75 2.46 -20.19
N ILE A 66 -8.67 1.97 -21.02
CA ILE A 66 -10.02 1.59 -20.57
C ILE A 66 -10.00 0.56 -19.44
N PRO A 67 -9.21 -0.51 -19.43
CA PRO A 67 -9.13 -1.42 -18.28
C PRO A 67 -8.75 -0.74 -16.97
N ILE A 68 -7.87 0.27 -17.02
CA ILE A 68 -7.48 1.07 -15.86
C ILE A 68 -8.66 1.93 -15.39
N ILE A 69 -9.38 2.54 -16.33
CA ILE A 69 -10.59 3.33 -16.02
C ILE A 69 -11.65 2.44 -15.37
N VAL A 70 -11.81 1.20 -15.85
CA VAL A 70 -12.73 0.22 -15.25
C VAL A 70 -12.39 -0.05 -13.78
N VAL A 71 -11.10 -0.25 -13.43
CA VAL A 71 -10.67 -0.39 -12.02
C VAL A 71 -11.10 0.81 -11.20
N ILE A 72 -10.83 2.02 -11.69
CA ILE A 72 -11.16 3.27 -10.98
C ILE A 72 -12.67 3.38 -10.78
N VAL A 73 -13.46 3.11 -11.82
CA VAL A 73 -14.94 3.13 -11.75
C VAL A 73 -15.44 2.10 -10.75
N MET A 74 -14.91 0.87 -10.74
CA MET A 74 -15.30 -0.15 -9.76
C MET A 74 -14.98 0.27 -8.32
N CYS A 75 -13.84 0.94 -8.11
CA CYS A 75 -13.50 1.50 -6.80
C CYS A 75 -14.49 2.60 -6.38
N ILE A 76 -14.87 3.52 -7.29
CA ILE A 76 -15.84 4.57 -7.02
C ILE A 76 -17.22 3.99 -6.72
N LEU A 77 -17.63 2.95 -7.44
CA LEU A 77 -18.90 2.22 -7.23
C LEU A 77 -18.89 1.31 -6.00
N ARG A 78 -17.76 1.25 -5.26
CA ARG A 78 -17.59 0.44 -4.04
C ARG A 78 -17.84 -1.06 -4.27
N VAL A 79 -17.52 -1.55 -5.44
CA VAL A 79 -17.58 -2.99 -5.74
C VAL A 79 -16.54 -3.72 -4.88
N PRO A 80 -16.84 -4.92 -4.33
CA PRO A 80 -15.85 -5.71 -3.59
C PRO A 80 -14.56 -5.90 -4.39
N GLY A 81 -13.41 -5.67 -3.75
CA GLY A 81 -12.10 -5.58 -4.43
C GLY A 81 -11.78 -6.78 -5.31
N LEU A 82 -12.07 -8.00 -4.84
CA LEU A 82 -11.84 -9.24 -5.60
C LEU A 82 -12.63 -9.24 -6.93
N VAL A 83 -13.91 -8.86 -6.88
CA VAL A 83 -14.80 -8.79 -8.05
C VAL A 83 -14.31 -7.70 -9.01
N GLY A 84 -13.97 -6.52 -8.48
CA GLY A 84 -13.44 -5.41 -9.28
C GLY A 84 -12.16 -5.78 -10.03
N ILE A 85 -11.21 -6.44 -9.36
CA ILE A 85 -9.98 -6.93 -9.98
C ILE A 85 -10.29 -7.99 -11.06
N ALA A 86 -11.15 -8.96 -10.77
CA ALA A 86 -11.51 -10.00 -11.73
C ALA A 86 -12.14 -9.43 -13.01
N ILE A 87 -13.05 -8.46 -12.89
CA ILE A 87 -13.65 -7.75 -14.02
C ILE A 87 -12.59 -6.98 -14.80
N SER A 88 -11.66 -6.34 -14.12
CA SER A 88 -10.59 -5.57 -14.75
C SER A 88 -9.62 -6.47 -15.52
N VAL A 89 -9.26 -7.63 -14.97
CA VAL A 89 -8.43 -8.65 -15.67
C VAL A 89 -9.16 -9.17 -16.90
N ALA A 90 -10.44 -9.51 -16.79
CA ALA A 90 -11.24 -9.96 -17.92
C ALA A 90 -11.31 -8.88 -19.01
N THR A 91 -11.56 -7.62 -18.64
CA THR A 91 -11.57 -6.49 -19.58
C THR A 91 -10.22 -6.32 -20.25
N ALA A 92 -9.12 -6.34 -19.50
CA ALA A 92 -7.77 -6.23 -20.05
C ALA A 92 -7.44 -7.37 -21.04
N THR A 93 -7.86 -8.60 -20.72
CA THR A 93 -7.70 -9.76 -21.60
C THR A 93 -8.47 -9.60 -22.91
N ILE A 94 -9.72 -9.11 -22.85
CA ILE A 94 -10.52 -8.84 -24.05
C ILE A 94 -9.85 -7.75 -24.90
N PHE A 95 -9.39 -6.67 -24.30
CA PHE A 95 -8.69 -5.59 -25.02
C PHE A 95 -7.38 -6.07 -25.65
N MET A 96 -6.63 -6.92 -24.94
CA MET A 96 -5.45 -7.56 -25.49
C MET A 96 -5.79 -8.38 -26.74
N MET A 97 -6.81 -9.20 -26.70
CA MET A 97 -7.23 -10.02 -27.83
C MET A 97 -7.67 -9.21 -29.07
N ILE A 98 -8.21 -8.01 -28.84
CA ILE A 98 -8.71 -7.15 -29.92
C ILE A 98 -7.58 -6.32 -30.54
N PHE A 99 -6.72 -5.74 -29.71
CA PHE A 99 -5.78 -4.70 -30.12
C PHE A 99 -4.33 -5.17 -30.23
N GLN A 100 -3.92 -6.23 -29.49
CA GLN A 100 -2.53 -6.67 -29.51
C GLN A 100 -2.30 -7.76 -30.56
N PRO A 101 -1.09 -7.81 -31.15
CA PRO A 101 -0.73 -8.85 -32.10
C PRO A 101 -0.67 -10.23 -31.44
N THR A 102 -1.00 -11.26 -32.18
CA THR A 102 -0.98 -12.66 -31.71
C THR A 102 0.42 -13.15 -31.35
N SER A 103 1.48 -12.50 -31.82
CA SER A 103 2.87 -12.77 -31.41
C SER A 103 3.09 -12.65 -29.90
N ILE A 104 2.27 -11.85 -29.20
CA ILE A 104 2.40 -11.62 -27.76
C ILE A 104 1.78 -12.76 -26.92
N TYR A 105 0.64 -13.29 -27.35
CA TYR A 105 -0.16 -14.24 -26.58
C TYR A 105 -0.43 -15.57 -27.30
N GLY A 106 0.21 -15.81 -28.44
CA GLY A 106 0.06 -17.04 -29.21
C GLY A 106 -1.14 -17.00 -30.14
N SER A 107 -2.12 -17.82 -29.92
CA SER A 107 -3.38 -17.82 -30.65
C SER A 107 -4.54 -17.27 -29.82
N ARG A 108 -5.70 -17.03 -30.46
CA ARG A 108 -6.93 -16.67 -29.72
C ARG A 108 -7.62 -17.86 -29.08
N ALA A 109 -6.95 -19.01 -29.00
CA ALA A 109 -7.45 -20.16 -28.29
C ALA A 109 -7.44 -19.91 -26.78
N LEU A 110 -8.46 -20.39 -26.08
CA LEU A 110 -8.55 -20.23 -24.62
C LEU A 110 -7.32 -20.80 -23.88
N GLY A 111 -6.73 -21.88 -24.39
CA GLY A 111 -5.53 -22.48 -23.82
C GLY A 111 -4.33 -21.53 -23.82
N ASP A 112 -4.09 -20.80 -24.91
CA ASP A 112 -2.98 -19.85 -25.01
C ASP A 112 -3.22 -18.62 -24.12
N ILE A 113 -4.47 -18.16 -24.03
CA ILE A 113 -4.84 -17.06 -23.14
C ILE A 113 -4.62 -17.45 -21.68
N PHE A 114 -5.07 -18.64 -21.26
CA PHE A 114 -4.81 -19.14 -19.91
C PHE A 114 -3.32 -19.36 -19.64
N ASN A 115 -2.58 -19.86 -20.62
CA ASN A 115 -1.14 -20.03 -20.50
C ASN A 115 -0.43 -18.68 -20.32
N MET A 116 -0.82 -17.65 -21.06
CA MET A 116 -0.30 -16.29 -20.91
C MET A 116 -0.64 -15.71 -19.52
N LEU A 117 -1.87 -15.82 -19.05
CA LEU A 117 -2.25 -15.36 -17.72
C LEU A 117 -1.49 -16.09 -16.61
N HIS A 118 -1.20 -17.38 -16.83
CA HIS A 118 -0.50 -18.21 -15.87
C HIS A 118 1.02 -17.98 -15.88
N ASN A 119 1.65 -17.98 -17.06
CA ASN A 119 3.10 -17.93 -17.21
C ASN A 119 3.63 -16.56 -17.61
N GLY A 120 2.75 -15.60 -17.92
CA GLY A 120 3.13 -14.29 -18.43
C GLY A 120 3.38 -14.29 -19.94
N ILE A 121 3.93 -13.20 -20.41
CA ILE A 121 4.30 -13.03 -21.83
C ILE A 121 5.81 -13.17 -21.97
N VAL A 122 6.21 -13.83 -23.07
CA VAL A 122 7.61 -13.86 -23.49
C VAL A 122 7.68 -13.14 -24.84
N VAL A 123 8.22 -11.95 -24.84
CA VAL A 123 8.42 -11.13 -26.03
C VAL A 123 9.89 -10.80 -26.13
N GLU A 124 10.51 -11.14 -27.25
CA GLU A 124 11.88 -10.77 -27.58
C GLU A 124 11.82 -9.54 -28.49
N THR A 125 12.19 -8.39 -27.96
CA THR A 125 12.20 -7.12 -28.72
C THR A 125 13.55 -6.86 -29.39
N GLY A 126 14.58 -7.68 -29.07
CA GLY A 126 15.96 -7.45 -29.51
C GLY A 126 16.68 -6.35 -28.74
N ASN A 127 16.03 -5.75 -27.74
CA ASN A 127 16.65 -4.79 -26.83
C ASN A 127 16.73 -5.41 -25.42
N GLU A 128 17.95 -5.69 -24.95
CA GLU A 128 18.19 -6.39 -23.68
C GLU A 128 17.50 -5.72 -22.49
N VAL A 129 17.43 -4.39 -22.47
CA VAL A 129 16.80 -3.65 -21.37
C VAL A 129 15.29 -3.79 -21.42
N ALA A 130 14.69 -3.64 -22.63
CA ALA A 130 13.25 -3.84 -22.82
C ALA A 130 12.86 -5.28 -22.49
N ASP A 131 13.62 -6.28 -22.95
CA ASP A 131 13.39 -7.70 -22.69
C ASP A 131 13.51 -8.03 -21.19
N SER A 132 14.46 -7.41 -20.48
CA SER A 132 14.60 -7.57 -19.03
C SER A 132 13.40 -7.00 -18.24
N ILE A 133 12.76 -5.94 -18.74
CA ILE A 133 11.55 -5.35 -18.16
C ILE A 133 10.36 -6.26 -18.43
N LEU A 134 10.19 -6.72 -19.67
CA LEU A 134 9.10 -7.61 -20.08
C LEU A 134 9.19 -8.99 -19.42
N GLY A 135 10.38 -9.54 -19.30
CA GLY A 135 10.62 -10.84 -18.66
C GLY A 135 10.21 -10.92 -17.18
N LYS A 136 10.01 -9.75 -16.53
CA LYS A 136 9.46 -9.68 -15.15
C LYS A 136 7.94 -9.88 -15.11
N ALA A 137 7.25 -9.80 -16.26
CA ALA A 137 5.80 -10.03 -16.34
C ALA A 137 5.48 -11.54 -16.37
N GLY A 138 5.91 -12.27 -15.35
CA GLY A 138 5.80 -13.74 -15.25
C GLY A 138 4.40 -14.28 -14.97
N GLY A 139 3.36 -13.50 -15.15
CA GLY A 139 1.98 -13.91 -14.88
C GLY A 139 1.76 -14.36 -13.43
N MET A 140 0.86 -15.31 -13.21
CA MET A 140 0.60 -15.87 -11.90
C MET A 140 1.83 -16.64 -11.35
N ASN A 141 2.55 -17.36 -12.21
CA ASN A 141 3.77 -18.08 -11.82
C ASN A 141 4.87 -17.13 -11.32
N GLY A 142 5.03 -15.96 -11.89
CA GLY A 142 5.99 -14.96 -11.45
C GLY A 142 5.76 -14.48 -10.01
N THR A 143 4.55 -14.61 -9.49
CA THR A 143 4.19 -14.22 -8.12
C THR A 143 4.21 -15.39 -7.12
N MET A 144 4.39 -16.64 -7.59
CA MET A 144 4.32 -17.85 -6.73
C MET A 144 5.35 -17.85 -5.61
N TRP A 145 6.56 -17.34 -5.86
CA TRP A 145 7.57 -17.21 -4.81
C TRP A 145 7.09 -16.28 -3.69
N THR A 146 6.48 -15.13 -4.05
CA THR A 146 5.93 -14.18 -3.09
C THR A 146 4.75 -14.79 -2.32
N ILE A 147 3.86 -15.53 -2.98
CA ILE A 147 2.76 -16.24 -2.32
C ILE A 147 3.28 -17.26 -1.30
N ASN A 148 4.27 -18.05 -1.67
CA ASN A 148 4.91 -19.02 -0.77
C ASN A 148 5.56 -18.33 0.43
N LEU A 149 6.27 -17.21 0.21
CA LEU A 149 6.84 -16.41 1.28
C LEU A 149 5.77 -15.90 2.24
N ILE A 150 4.68 -15.35 1.71
CA ILE A 150 3.54 -14.84 2.52
C ILE A 150 2.94 -15.96 3.36
N LEU A 151 2.71 -17.15 2.80
CA LEU A 151 2.17 -18.29 3.55
C LEU A 151 3.07 -18.69 4.72
N VAL A 152 4.39 -18.79 4.50
CA VAL A 152 5.36 -19.10 5.56
C VAL A 152 5.41 -17.98 6.60
N ALA A 153 5.44 -16.72 6.15
CA ALA A 153 5.47 -15.55 7.03
C ALA A 153 4.22 -15.47 7.92
N LEU A 154 3.03 -15.70 7.35
CA LEU A 154 1.77 -15.74 8.11
C LEU A 154 1.74 -16.88 9.14
N ALA A 155 2.23 -18.07 8.77
CA ALA A 155 2.35 -19.18 9.71
C ALA A 155 3.31 -18.86 10.87
N TYR A 156 4.45 -18.26 10.58
CA TYR A 156 5.42 -17.81 11.58
C TYR A 156 4.85 -16.68 12.45
N GLY A 157 4.26 -15.64 11.84
CA GLY A 157 3.64 -14.53 12.55
C GLY A 157 2.51 -14.99 13.47
N GLY A 158 1.62 -15.88 12.98
CA GLY A 158 0.55 -16.46 13.78
C GLY A 158 1.06 -17.32 14.95
N ALA A 159 2.21 -17.98 14.80
CA ALA A 159 2.87 -18.68 15.92
C ALA A 159 3.37 -17.71 16.98
N LEU A 160 4.03 -16.58 16.56
CA LEU A 160 4.51 -15.54 17.47
C LEU A 160 3.36 -14.86 18.22
N GLU A 161 2.26 -14.57 17.52
CA GLU A 161 1.04 -13.99 18.11
C GLU A 161 0.47 -14.93 19.18
N ARG A 162 0.30 -16.22 18.86
CA ARG A 162 -0.21 -17.22 19.81
C ARG A 162 0.70 -17.46 21.02
N CYS A 163 2.01 -17.29 20.86
CA CYS A 163 2.96 -17.31 21.98
C CYS A 163 2.81 -16.09 22.90
N GLY A 164 2.07 -15.06 22.51
CA GLY A 164 1.90 -13.82 23.27
C GLY A 164 3.18 -13.01 23.43
N CYS A 165 4.19 -13.26 22.60
CA CYS A 165 5.49 -12.60 22.70
C CYS A 165 5.38 -11.08 22.52
N ILE A 166 4.64 -10.65 21.50
CA ILE A 166 4.46 -9.22 21.18
C ILE A 166 3.64 -8.52 22.26
N GLU A 167 2.54 -9.14 22.68
CA GLU A 167 1.69 -8.60 23.74
C GLU A 167 2.47 -8.48 25.08
N ARG A 168 3.33 -9.45 25.38
CA ARG A 168 4.18 -9.41 26.57
C ARG A 168 5.21 -8.29 26.52
N LEU A 169 5.81 -8.04 25.35
CA LEU A 169 6.79 -6.97 25.13
C LEU A 169 6.15 -5.58 25.22
N PHE A 170 5.04 -5.38 24.54
CA PHE A 170 4.42 -4.04 24.36
C PHE A 170 3.26 -3.78 25.31
N GLY A 171 2.60 -4.79 25.85
CA GLY A 171 1.51 -4.64 26.80
C GLY A 171 1.93 -3.87 28.07
N GLY A 172 3.16 -4.09 28.55
CA GLY A 172 3.73 -3.33 29.65
C GLY A 172 3.98 -1.85 29.34
N LEU A 173 4.20 -1.49 28.07
CA LEU A 173 4.41 -0.11 27.65
C LEU A 173 3.12 0.72 27.76
N LYS A 174 1.96 0.10 27.61
CA LYS A 174 0.63 0.71 27.74
C LYS A 174 0.47 1.51 29.03
N HIS A 175 1.01 1.01 30.14
CA HIS A 175 0.91 1.67 31.45
C HIS A 175 1.78 2.93 31.59
N LYS A 176 2.78 3.12 30.73
CA LYS A 176 3.67 4.29 30.73
C LYS A 176 3.19 5.40 29.79
N ILE A 177 2.13 5.15 29.03
CA ILE A 177 1.60 6.10 28.06
C ILE A 177 0.59 7.01 28.76
N HIS A 178 0.88 8.31 28.77
CA HIS A 178 0.05 9.34 29.41
C HIS A 178 -0.30 10.52 28.48
N SER A 179 0.24 10.55 27.26
CA SER A 179 -0.01 11.64 26.31
C SER A 179 -0.29 11.12 24.89
N VAL A 180 -0.97 11.93 24.11
CA VAL A 180 -1.27 11.63 22.69
C VAL A 180 0.00 11.35 21.91
N GLY A 181 1.04 12.18 22.04
CA GLY A 181 2.31 11.98 21.36
C GLY A 181 3.00 10.68 21.73
N SER A 182 3.02 10.31 23.03
CA SER A 182 3.61 9.04 23.47
C SER A 182 2.83 7.83 22.99
N LEU A 183 1.50 7.92 22.90
CA LEU A 183 0.66 6.87 22.36
C LEU A 183 0.91 6.64 20.87
N ILE A 184 0.93 7.72 20.11
CA ILE A 184 1.20 7.63 18.65
C ILE A 184 2.60 7.07 18.39
N LEU A 185 3.62 7.56 19.10
CA LEU A 185 4.97 7.02 18.97
C LEU A 185 5.02 5.52 19.30
N ALA A 186 4.38 5.10 20.38
CA ALA A 186 4.32 3.68 20.75
C ALA A 186 3.64 2.84 19.68
N THR A 187 2.52 3.32 19.13
CA THR A 187 1.80 2.64 18.03
C THR A 187 2.68 2.50 16.79
N LEU A 188 3.31 3.60 16.35
CA LEU A 188 4.19 3.62 15.18
C LEU A 188 5.37 2.65 15.34
N LEU A 189 6.09 2.72 16.47
CA LEU A 189 7.24 1.85 16.72
C LEU A 189 6.86 0.38 16.86
N THR A 190 5.71 0.08 17.48
CA THR A 190 5.23 -1.30 17.59
C THR A 190 4.83 -1.85 16.23
N SER A 191 4.17 -1.06 15.38
CA SER A 191 3.82 -1.47 14.01
C SER A 191 5.08 -1.78 13.19
N ILE A 192 6.08 -0.89 13.19
CA ILE A 192 7.36 -1.12 12.50
C ILE A 192 8.06 -2.37 13.04
N PHE A 193 8.06 -2.56 14.36
CA PHE A 193 8.66 -3.74 14.97
C PHE A 193 7.95 -5.03 14.57
N CYS A 194 6.61 -5.00 14.52
CA CYS A 194 5.82 -6.15 14.08
C CYS A 194 6.07 -6.45 12.61
N ASP A 195 6.13 -5.46 11.72
CA ASP A 195 6.51 -5.65 10.31
C ASP A 195 7.86 -6.36 10.19
N ALA A 196 8.86 -5.86 10.93
CA ALA A 196 10.21 -6.40 10.88
C ALA A 196 10.32 -7.83 11.40
N THR A 197 9.56 -8.18 12.44
CA THR A 197 9.66 -9.45 13.15
C THR A 197 8.66 -10.50 12.69
N MET A 198 7.45 -10.08 12.32
CA MET A 198 6.37 -10.97 11.87
C MET A 198 6.29 -11.07 10.34
N CYS A 199 7.13 -10.33 9.62
CA CYS A 199 7.36 -10.39 8.18
C CYS A 199 6.12 -10.06 7.32
N ASP A 200 5.08 -9.46 7.89
CA ASP A 200 3.82 -9.19 7.21
C ASP A 200 3.15 -7.90 7.69
N GLN A 201 2.70 -7.08 6.74
CA GLN A 201 2.04 -5.81 7.04
C GLN A 201 0.69 -5.97 7.74
N PHE A 202 -0.06 -7.07 7.47
CA PHE A 202 -1.35 -7.28 8.14
C PHE A 202 -1.15 -7.52 9.63
N LEU A 203 -0.07 -8.23 10.01
CA LEU A 203 0.32 -8.43 11.39
C LEU A 203 0.91 -7.16 12.01
N GLY A 204 1.64 -6.36 11.22
CA GLY A 204 2.12 -5.04 11.61
C GLY A 204 1.02 -4.05 11.96
N ILE A 205 -0.18 -4.23 11.41
CA ILE A 205 -1.38 -3.44 11.71
C ILE A 205 -2.25 -4.17 12.74
N GLY A 206 -2.48 -5.46 12.54
CA GLY A 206 -3.45 -6.26 13.27
C GLY A 206 -3.10 -6.47 14.74
N VAL A 207 -1.82 -6.67 15.04
CA VAL A 207 -1.34 -6.92 16.41
C VAL A 207 -1.30 -5.67 17.27
N PRO A 208 -0.75 -4.52 16.82
CA PRO A 208 -0.75 -3.30 17.63
C PRO A 208 -2.14 -2.69 17.86
N ALA A 209 -3.08 -2.90 16.96
CA ALA A 209 -4.41 -2.31 17.04
C ALA A 209 -5.13 -2.66 18.37
N PRO A 210 -5.36 -3.92 18.73
CA PRO A 210 -6.02 -4.27 20.00
C PRO A 210 -5.17 -3.91 21.22
N ILE A 211 -3.84 -3.87 21.11
CA ILE A 211 -2.96 -3.49 22.21
C ILE A 211 -3.23 -2.05 22.65
N TYR A 212 -3.41 -1.13 21.71
CA TYR A 212 -3.51 0.29 22.01
C TYR A 212 -4.93 0.86 21.92
N ALA A 213 -5.90 0.13 21.40
CA ALA A 213 -7.26 0.59 21.16
C ALA A 213 -7.90 1.29 22.39
N ASP A 214 -7.86 0.63 23.55
CA ASP A 214 -8.41 1.20 24.78
C ASP A 214 -7.71 2.50 25.21
N LYS A 215 -6.39 2.63 24.91
CA LYS A 215 -5.66 3.86 25.24
C LYS A 215 -6.04 5.03 24.34
N TYR A 216 -6.39 4.76 23.07
CA TYR A 216 -6.96 5.78 22.20
C TYR A 216 -8.30 6.27 22.77
N ASP A 217 -9.16 5.36 23.22
CA ASP A 217 -10.44 5.70 23.84
C ASP A 217 -10.26 6.48 25.16
N GLU A 218 -9.35 6.02 26.03
CA GLU A 218 -9.05 6.70 27.31
C GLU A 218 -8.55 8.15 27.11
N LEU A 219 -7.80 8.41 26.04
CA LEU A 219 -7.31 9.74 25.70
C LEU A 219 -8.30 10.55 24.84
N GLY A 220 -9.51 10.03 24.60
CA GLY A 220 -10.55 10.69 23.81
C GLY A 220 -10.23 10.81 22.33
N LEU A 221 -9.37 9.95 21.79
CA LEU A 221 -9.00 9.93 20.37
C LEU A 221 -9.99 9.10 19.56
N GLY A 222 -10.26 9.52 18.32
CA GLY A 222 -11.09 8.76 17.40
C GLY A 222 -10.41 7.47 16.93
N ARG A 223 -11.19 6.44 16.65
CA ARG A 223 -10.69 5.16 16.09
C ARG A 223 -10.04 5.34 14.72
N ASN A 224 -10.42 6.37 13.97
CA ASN A 224 -9.76 6.78 12.73
C ASN A 224 -8.32 7.29 12.98
N MET A 225 -8.04 7.86 14.16
CA MET A 225 -6.67 8.23 14.56
C MET A 225 -5.79 7.00 14.80
N LEU A 226 -6.33 5.97 15.46
CA LEU A 226 -5.66 4.67 15.61
C LEU A 226 -5.38 4.06 14.23
N SER A 227 -6.43 3.98 13.39
CA SER A 227 -6.32 3.42 12.05
C SER A 227 -5.24 4.12 11.20
N ARG A 228 -5.19 5.46 11.25
CA ARG A 228 -4.16 6.25 10.58
C ARG A 228 -2.76 5.92 11.12
N SER A 229 -2.58 5.90 12.43
CA SER A 229 -1.26 5.66 13.03
C SER A 229 -0.71 4.28 12.69
N LEU A 230 -1.58 3.27 12.58
CA LEU A 230 -1.21 1.93 12.14
C LEU A 230 -0.75 1.91 10.67
N GLU A 231 -1.44 2.63 9.81
CA GLU A 231 -1.07 2.73 8.38
C GLU A 231 0.16 3.59 8.15
N ASP A 232 0.29 4.70 8.88
CA ASP A 232 1.45 5.62 8.77
C ASP A 232 2.79 4.90 9.01
N ALA A 233 2.78 3.80 9.77
CA ALA A 233 3.94 2.97 10.03
C ALA A 233 3.80 1.57 9.41
N GLY A 234 2.80 0.78 9.79
CA GLY A 234 2.69 -0.62 9.41
C GLY A 234 2.59 -0.83 7.91
N THR A 235 1.79 -0.04 7.18
CA THR A 235 1.70 -0.18 5.72
C THR A 235 2.92 0.41 5.01
N LEU A 236 3.34 1.60 5.41
CA LEU A 236 4.39 2.30 4.68
C LEU A 236 5.79 1.71 4.94
N TRP A 237 6.03 1.15 6.12
CA TRP A 237 7.32 0.57 6.46
C TRP A 237 7.47 -0.90 6.10
N ALA A 238 6.37 -1.64 5.94
CA ALA A 238 6.43 -3.05 5.54
C ALA A 238 7.28 -3.27 4.29
N VAL A 239 7.21 -2.36 3.30
CA VAL A 239 7.98 -2.45 2.06
C VAL A 239 9.49 -2.23 2.27
N MET A 240 9.91 -1.65 3.39
CA MET A 240 11.31 -1.37 3.69
C MET A 240 12.11 -2.60 4.12
N PHE A 241 11.42 -3.67 4.55
CA PHE A 241 12.07 -4.90 4.99
C PHE A 241 12.09 -5.94 3.87
N PRO A 242 13.28 -6.38 3.41
CA PRO A 242 13.40 -7.32 2.28
C PRO A 242 12.70 -8.67 2.47
N TRP A 243 12.49 -9.06 3.71
CA TRP A 243 11.89 -10.34 4.09
C TRP A 243 10.38 -10.30 4.33
N THR A 244 9.75 -9.14 4.27
CA THR A 244 8.29 -9.05 4.28
C THR A 244 7.70 -9.37 2.92
N GLY A 245 6.43 -9.77 2.87
CA GLY A 245 5.73 -9.98 1.61
C GLY A 245 5.76 -8.76 0.68
N CYS A 246 5.61 -7.55 1.25
CA CYS A 246 5.67 -6.30 0.52
C CYS A 246 7.07 -6.01 -0.03
N GLY A 247 8.12 -6.16 0.79
CA GLY A 247 9.50 -5.94 0.39
C GLY A 247 9.98 -6.95 -0.65
N ALA A 248 9.59 -8.22 -0.50
CA ALA A 248 9.88 -9.26 -1.46
C ALA A 248 9.22 -9.01 -2.82
N TYR A 249 7.95 -8.58 -2.81
CA TYR A 249 7.24 -8.19 -4.04
C TYR A 249 7.95 -7.04 -4.75
N GLN A 250 8.30 -5.97 -4.03
CA GLN A 250 9.03 -4.83 -4.60
C GLN A 250 10.40 -5.24 -5.13
N THR A 251 11.11 -6.13 -4.42
CA THR A 251 12.38 -6.69 -4.90
C THR A 251 12.20 -7.41 -6.24
N GLY A 252 11.14 -8.21 -6.36
CA GLY A 252 10.81 -8.91 -7.61
C GLY A 252 10.50 -7.96 -8.77
N VAL A 253 9.72 -6.90 -8.52
CA VAL A 253 9.30 -5.93 -9.55
C VAL A 253 10.46 -5.00 -9.95
N LEU A 254 11.18 -4.45 -8.97
CA LEU A 254 12.24 -3.47 -9.24
C LEU A 254 13.59 -4.12 -9.59
N GLY A 255 13.77 -5.42 -9.26
CA GLY A 255 15.04 -6.11 -9.44
C GLY A 255 16.14 -5.63 -8.49
N MET A 256 15.78 -4.93 -7.40
CA MET A 256 16.71 -4.44 -6.37
C MET A 256 16.12 -4.60 -4.97
N SER A 257 17.00 -4.80 -3.99
CA SER A 257 16.59 -4.90 -2.59
C SER A 257 16.03 -3.58 -2.06
N PRO A 258 15.03 -3.62 -1.14
CA PRO A 258 14.55 -2.44 -0.43
C PRO A 258 15.66 -1.61 0.23
N LEU A 259 16.72 -2.23 0.69
CA LEU A 259 17.86 -1.53 1.30
C LEU A 259 18.57 -0.55 0.34
N VAL A 260 18.47 -0.78 -0.98
CA VAL A 260 19.05 0.10 -2.00
C VAL A 260 18.24 1.38 -2.17
N PHE A 261 16.91 1.27 -2.21
CA PHE A 261 16.03 2.44 -2.36
C PHE A 261 15.60 3.08 -1.03
N PHE A 262 15.91 2.43 0.10
CA PHE A 262 15.56 2.91 1.44
C PHE A 262 15.89 4.41 1.66
N PRO A 263 17.09 4.92 1.35
CA PRO A 263 17.43 6.33 1.56
C PRO A 263 16.61 7.30 0.72
N TYR A 264 16.00 6.81 -0.35
CA TYR A 264 15.22 7.59 -1.32
C TYR A 264 13.72 7.46 -1.13
N ALA A 265 13.26 6.58 -0.26
CA ALA A 265 11.83 6.34 0.01
C ALA A 265 11.25 7.41 0.95
N PHE A 266 11.30 8.68 0.54
CA PHE A 266 10.99 9.83 1.40
C PHE A 266 9.60 9.77 2.00
N VAL A 267 8.56 9.33 1.27
CA VAL A 267 7.21 9.22 1.82
C VAL A 267 7.18 8.24 2.98
N ASN A 268 7.79 7.06 2.80
CA ASN A 268 7.81 6.00 3.81
C ASN A 268 8.56 6.43 5.08
N LEU A 269 9.67 7.15 4.90
CA LEU A 269 10.49 7.61 6.02
C LEU A 269 9.86 8.80 6.74
N LEU A 270 9.33 9.77 6.00
CA LEU A 270 8.82 11.02 6.56
C LEU A 270 7.44 10.87 7.19
N ASN A 271 6.59 9.95 6.70
CA ASN A 271 5.21 9.88 7.13
C ASN A 271 5.06 9.56 8.63
N PRO A 272 5.71 8.52 9.19
CA PRO A 272 5.66 8.27 10.63
C PRO A 272 6.26 9.41 11.45
N VAL A 273 7.35 10.03 10.95
CA VAL A 273 7.97 11.19 11.61
C VAL A 273 7.01 12.38 11.65
N TYR A 274 6.36 12.67 10.52
CA TYR A 274 5.34 13.71 10.43
C TYR A 274 4.16 13.44 11.35
N ALA A 275 3.65 12.21 11.37
CA ALA A 275 2.55 11.82 12.25
C ALA A 275 2.90 12.01 13.73
N TYR A 276 4.10 11.59 14.14
CA TYR A 276 4.60 11.77 15.50
C TYR A 276 4.79 13.25 15.87
N VAL A 277 5.52 14.00 15.02
CA VAL A 277 5.82 15.41 15.29
C VAL A 277 4.56 16.25 15.40
N THR A 278 3.60 16.07 14.48
CA THR A 278 2.34 16.81 14.55
C THR A 278 1.55 16.48 15.81
N ALA A 279 1.51 15.21 16.20
CA ALA A 279 0.84 14.77 17.42
C ALA A 279 1.53 15.28 18.71
N LEU A 280 2.85 15.35 18.74
CA LEU A 280 3.61 15.89 19.85
C LEU A 280 3.24 17.36 20.14
N PHE A 281 2.97 18.13 19.09
CA PHE A 281 2.53 19.53 19.19
C PHE A 281 0.99 19.66 19.33
N GLY A 282 0.23 18.58 19.55
CA GLY A 282 -1.22 18.60 19.67
C GLY A 282 -1.93 18.98 18.37
N ARG A 283 -1.33 18.65 17.22
CA ARG A 283 -1.83 18.99 15.88
C ARG A 283 -2.15 17.75 15.08
N ASN A 284 -3.00 17.91 14.07
CA ASN A 284 -3.44 16.82 13.20
C ASN A 284 -4.04 15.65 13.98
N ILE A 285 -4.99 15.96 14.91
CA ILE A 285 -5.60 14.99 15.82
C ILE A 285 -7.08 14.87 15.51
N PHE A 286 -7.55 13.64 15.40
CA PHE A 286 -8.96 13.27 15.28
C PHE A 286 -9.46 12.79 16.62
N TRP A 287 -10.49 13.47 17.14
CA TRP A 287 -11.05 13.20 18.46
C TRP A 287 -12.27 12.27 18.35
N ALA A 288 -12.60 11.60 19.45
CA ALA A 288 -13.72 10.65 19.52
C ALA A 288 -15.09 11.32 19.31
N ASP A 289 -15.22 12.63 19.64
CA ASP A 289 -16.41 13.43 19.38
C ASP A 289 -16.59 13.83 17.90
N GLY A 290 -15.71 13.36 17.03
CA GLY A 290 -15.68 13.68 15.61
C GLY A 290 -15.02 15.01 15.28
N SER A 291 -14.53 15.75 16.28
CA SER A 291 -13.78 16.99 16.02
C SER A 291 -12.38 16.68 15.47
N TYR A 292 -11.83 17.64 14.73
CA TYR A 292 -10.52 17.54 14.12
C TYR A 292 -9.67 18.77 14.40
N THR A 293 -8.54 18.59 15.05
CA THR A 293 -7.53 19.62 15.24
C THR A 293 -6.54 19.59 14.08
N ASN A 294 -6.57 20.61 13.24
CA ASN A 294 -5.75 20.65 12.03
C ASN A 294 -4.26 20.93 12.34
N ILE A 295 -3.41 20.94 11.28
CA ILE A 295 -1.97 21.21 11.37
C ILE A 295 -1.65 22.61 11.93
N PHE A 296 -2.57 23.56 11.87
CA PHE A 296 -2.43 24.91 12.42
C PHE A 296 -2.94 25.05 13.86
N GLY A 297 -3.38 23.95 14.48
CA GLY A 297 -3.91 23.92 15.84
C GLY A 297 -5.35 24.44 15.98
N LYS A 298 -6.07 24.63 14.86
CA LYS A 298 -7.50 25.02 14.87
C LYS A 298 -8.37 23.77 14.93
N THR A 299 -9.20 23.66 15.95
CA THR A 299 -10.17 22.57 16.09
C THR A 299 -11.46 22.92 15.36
N LYS A 300 -11.90 22.04 14.46
CA LYS A 300 -13.18 22.10 13.79
C LYS A 300 -14.08 21.02 14.37
N ALA A 301 -15.31 21.37 14.71
CA ALA A 301 -16.33 20.39 15.06
C ALA A 301 -16.62 19.51 13.84
N GLY A 302 -16.64 18.19 14.03
CA GLY A 302 -17.00 17.20 13.02
C GLY A 302 -18.29 16.50 13.38
N LYS A 303 -18.77 15.63 12.49
CA LYS A 303 -19.79 14.65 12.86
C LYS A 303 -19.12 13.53 13.63
N PRO A 304 -19.72 13.02 14.75
CA PRO A 304 -19.24 11.81 15.40
C PRO A 304 -19.06 10.71 14.35
N ALA A 305 -17.94 10.04 14.38
CA ALA A 305 -17.72 8.88 13.52
C ALA A 305 -18.85 7.88 13.83
N GLY A 306 -19.66 7.54 12.82
CA GLY A 306 -20.78 6.61 13.00
C GLY A 306 -20.26 5.30 13.60
N ALA A 307 -20.92 4.82 14.63
CA ALA A 307 -20.56 3.55 15.25
C ALA A 307 -20.56 2.44 14.16
N PRO A 308 -19.63 1.49 14.22
CA PRO A 308 -19.52 0.39 13.23
C PRO A 308 -20.82 -0.41 13.06
N GLU A 309 -21.64 -0.47 14.11
CA GLU A 309 -22.94 -1.14 14.12
C GLU A 309 -23.94 -0.60 13.09
N GLU A 310 -23.99 0.71 12.87
CA GLU A 310 -24.92 1.30 11.90
C GLU A 310 -24.48 1.04 10.44
N ALA A 311 -23.18 1.01 10.18
CA ALA A 311 -22.66 0.70 8.86
C ALA A 311 -22.86 -0.79 8.52
N HIS A 312 -22.69 -1.67 9.50
CA HIS A 312 -22.90 -3.11 9.34
C HIS A 312 -24.41 -3.45 9.19
N ALA A 313 -25.27 -2.81 9.99
CA ALA A 313 -26.72 -2.97 9.90
C ALA A 313 -27.27 -2.46 8.54
N LYS A 314 -26.76 -1.32 8.03
CA LYS A 314 -27.09 -0.82 6.68
C LYS A 314 -26.60 -1.74 5.57
N ALA A 315 -25.42 -2.31 5.70
CA ALA A 315 -24.89 -3.27 4.72
C ALA A 315 -25.71 -4.57 4.69
N LEU A 316 -26.15 -5.08 5.85
CA LEU A 316 -27.01 -6.25 5.96
C LEU A 316 -28.44 -5.97 5.45
N ALA A 317 -28.97 -4.77 5.68
CA ALA A 317 -30.31 -4.38 5.19
C ALA A 317 -30.35 -4.22 3.65
N ASN A 318 -29.21 -3.90 3.02
CA ASN A 318 -29.10 -3.82 1.56
C ASN A 318 -28.84 -5.17 0.88
N LEU A 319 -28.66 -6.25 1.63
CA LEU A 319 -28.46 -7.61 1.12
C LEU A 319 -29.74 -8.50 1.24
N GLN A 320 -30.80 -7.98 1.85
CA GLN A 320 -32.15 -8.53 1.87
C GLN A 320 -33.05 -7.84 0.83
#